data_04bec1c0ec1903ab41fbbbf860782bc5
#
_entry.id   04bec1c0ec1903ab41fbbbf860782bc5
#
_cell.length_a   1.000
_cell.length_b   1.000
_cell.length_c   1.000
_cell.angle_alpha   90.00
_cell.angle_beta   90.00
_cell.angle_gamma   90.00
#
_symmetry.space_group_name_H-M   'P 1'
#
loop_
_entity.id
_entity.type
_entity.pdbx_description
1 polymer ?
#
loop_
_entity_poly.entity_id
_entity_poly.type
_entity_poly.pdbx_seq_one_letter_code
_entity_poly.pdbx_strand_id
1 'polypeptide(L)'
;HLVLRRQRQMCIRDSSKNPLAFKYYQADRKILGKTLEDHLRMAVCYWHTFNWPGGDPFGGQTFLRPWMESGDKLEQAKDKLNNAFSFFEKLGIPFFCFHDVDVAPEGNNFSETEKLQKTIVDEISKKLETSKVKLLWGTANLFSHRRYMSGAATNPDPEVFQYAAAQVKMCLENTQFLGGQNYVLWGGREGYETILNTNMKQEYDQLIIFLFHIRIENCFITLSTSPQNIVLAPKKLSIF
;
A
#
# COMPACT_ATOMS: atom_id res chain seq x y z
N HIS A 1 15.12 -11.89 24.42
CA HIS A 1 13.91 -12.72 24.56
C HIS A 1 13.21 -13.03 23.21
N LEU A 2 13.17 -12.14 22.25
CA LEU A 2 12.56 -12.36 20.91
C LEU A 2 13.34 -13.35 20.06
N VAL A 3 14.67 -13.31 20.10
CA VAL A 3 15.54 -14.24 19.38
C VAL A 3 15.37 -15.67 19.90
N LEU A 4 15.27 -15.85 21.20
CA LEU A 4 15.03 -17.17 21.82
C LEU A 4 13.63 -17.74 21.50
N ARG A 5 12.61 -16.88 21.34
CA ARG A 5 11.27 -17.34 20.92
C ARG A 5 11.26 -17.77 19.45
N ARG A 6 11.94 -17.04 18.55
CA ARG A 6 12.11 -17.45 17.16
C ARG A 6 12.86 -18.79 17.05
N GLN A 7 13.95 -18.97 17.75
CA GLN A 7 14.67 -20.24 17.78
C GLN A 7 13.83 -21.41 18.33
N ARG A 8 13.07 -21.19 19.42
CA ARG A 8 12.17 -22.23 19.96
C ARG A 8 11.05 -22.59 18.98
N GLN A 9 10.45 -21.62 18.32
CA GLN A 9 9.41 -21.88 17.31
C GLN A 9 9.94 -22.63 16.09
N MET A 10 11.15 -22.29 15.62
CA MET A 10 11.80 -23.01 14.52
C MET A 10 12.12 -24.46 14.91
N CYS A 11 12.73 -24.70 16.06
CA CYS A 11 13.05 -26.05 16.53
C CYS A 11 11.78 -26.91 16.73
N ILE A 12 10.71 -26.35 17.33
CA ILE A 12 9.45 -27.08 17.53
C ILE A 12 8.79 -27.38 16.19
N ARG A 13 8.77 -26.43 15.26
CA ARG A 13 8.19 -26.59 13.93
C ARG A 13 8.89 -27.69 13.14
N ASP A 14 10.22 -27.63 13.10
CA ASP A 14 11.02 -28.52 12.24
C ASP A 14 11.07 -29.96 12.80
N SER A 15 11.00 -30.13 14.11
CA SER A 15 10.93 -31.44 14.79
C SER A 15 9.51 -31.96 15.02
N SER A 16 8.48 -31.17 14.76
CA SER A 16 7.09 -31.56 14.99
C SER A 16 6.68 -32.73 14.10
N LYS A 17 6.06 -33.74 14.70
CA LYS A 17 5.41 -34.86 14.00
C LYS A 17 3.97 -34.56 13.57
N ASN A 18 3.44 -33.37 13.91
CA ASN A 18 2.10 -32.98 13.50
C ASN A 18 2.04 -32.79 11.97
N PRO A 19 1.12 -33.46 11.27
CA PRO A 19 0.97 -33.35 9.81
C PRO A 19 0.55 -31.94 9.36
N LEU A 20 -0.03 -31.14 10.26
CA LEU A 20 -0.41 -29.75 10.01
C LEU A 20 0.72 -28.75 10.30
N ALA A 21 1.89 -29.19 10.78
CA ALA A 21 3.01 -28.31 10.99
C ALA A 21 3.56 -27.80 9.65
N PHE A 22 3.63 -26.49 9.49
CA PHE A 22 4.20 -25.86 8.29
C PHE A 22 5.72 -25.92 8.31
N LYS A 23 6.29 -26.86 7.55
CA LYS A 23 7.73 -27.17 7.51
C LYS A 23 8.42 -26.73 6.21
N TYR A 24 7.69 -26.13 5.30
CA TYR A 24 8.16 -25.90 3.92
C TYR A 24 8.91 -24.57 3.75
N TYR A 25 8.79 -23.64 4.70
CA TYR A 25 9.48 -22.37 4.63
C TYR A 25 10.84 -22.45 5.31
N GLN A 26 11.89 -22.36 4.51
CA GLN A 26 13.29 -22.22 4.94
C GLN A 26 13.82 -20.90 4.37
N ALA A 27 13.95 -19.87 5.22
CA ALA A 27 14.25 -18.50 4.81
C ALA A 27 15.50 -18.38 3.93
N ASP A 28 16.54 -19.12 4.28
CA ASP A 28 17.87 -19.14 3.66
C ASP A 28 17.99 -20.10 2.45
N ARG A 29 16.97 -20.92 2.18
CA ARG A 29 16.96 -21.79 1.00
C ARG A 29 17.03 -20.96 -0.28
N LYS A 30 18.05 -21.24 -1.10
CA LYS A 30 18.24 -20.55 -2.39
C LYS A 30 17.42 -21.18 -3.50
N ILE A 31 16.69 -20.36 -4.23
CA ILE A 31 15.92 -20.69 -5.44
C ILE A 31 16.25 -19.63 -6.48
N LEU A 32 16.70 -20.03 -7.66
CA LEU A 32 17.11 -19.13 -8.74
C LEU A 32 18.09 -18.02 -8.27
N GLY A 33 19.04 -18.39 -7.40
CA GLY A 33 20.11 -17.50 -6.94
C GLY A 33 19.73 -16.55 -5.78
N LYS A 34 18.46 -16.49 -5.36
CA LYS A 34 17.97 -15.68 -4.23
C LYS A 34 17.48 -16.58 -3.10
N THR A 35 17.50 -16.07 -1.87
CA THR A 35 16.91 -16.77 -0.72
C THR A 35 15.38 -16.80 -0.83
N LEU A 36 14.76 -17.77 -0.17
CA LEU A 36 13.29 -17.83 -0.12
C LEU A 36 12.71 -16.58 0.58
N GLU A 37 13.40 -16.03 1.58
CA GLU A 37 13.03 -14.78 2.23
C GLU A 37 13.04 -13.59 1.25
N ASP A 38 14.03 -13.52 0.34
CA ASP A 38 14.08 -12.49 -0.69
C ASP A 38 12.96 -12.61 -1.74
N HIS A 39 12.50 -13.83 -2.00
CA HIS A 39 11.36 -14.06 -2.90
C HIS A 39 10.02 -13.77 -2.23
N LEU A 40 9.86 -14.14 -0.96
CA LEU A 40 8.62 -14.02 -0.20
C LEU A 40 8.71 -12.87 0.81
N ARG A 41 8.73 -11.65 0.30
CA ARG A 41 8.82 -10.43 1.10
C ARG A 41 7.50 -10.18 1.84
N MET A 42 7.50 -10.46 3.14
CA MET A 42 6.33 -10.26 4.00
C MET A 42 6.20 -8.78 4.35
N ALA A 43 4.99 -8.24 4.18
CA ALA A 43 4.65 -6.86 4.52
C ALA A 43 3.37 -6.79 5.35
N VAL A 44 3.29 -5.79 6.23
CA VAL A 44 2.04 -5.43 6.92
C VAL A 44 1.30 -4.42 6.06
N CYS A 45 0.04 -4.68 5.78
CA CYS A 45 -0.84 -3.72 5.13
C CYS A 45 -1.43 -2.73 6.15
N TYR A 46 -1.32 -1.44 5.84
CA TYR A 46 -1.73 -0.39 6.77
C TYR A 46 -3.25 -0.34 6.95
N TRP A 47 -4.01 -0.56 5.89
CA TRP A 47 -5.47 -0.41 5.85
C TRP A 47 -6.21 -1.41 6.74
N HIS A 48 -5.97 -2.71 6.62
CA HIS A 48 -6.65 -3.71 7.44
C HIS A 48 -6.18 -3.69 8.89
N THR A 49 -4.88 -3.46 9.10
CA THR A 49 -4.30 -3.57 10.43
C THR A 49 -4.64 -2.37 11.30
N PHE A 50 -4.66 -1.15 10.74
CA PHE A 50 -4.77 0.08 11.53
C PHE A 50 -6.01 0.92 11.26
N ASN A 51 -6.65 0.78 10.11
CA ASN A 51 -7.82 1.58 9.72
C ASN A 51 -9.13 0.81 9.74
N TRP A 52 -9.10 -0.53 9.65
CA TRP A 52 -10.34 -1.29 9.62
C TRP A 52 -11.05 -1.24 10.97
N PRO A 53 -12.32 -0.79 10.99
CA PRO A 53 -13.09 -0.62 12.22
C PRO A 53 -13.77 -1.91 12.70
N GLY A 54 -13.57 -3.04 12.02
CA GLY A 54 -14.20 -4.30 12.36
C GLY A 54 -15.66 -4.44 11.88
N GLY A 55 -16.06 -3.65 10.87
CA GLY A 55 -17.39 -3.80 10.26
C GLY A 55 -17.51 -5.06 9.41
N ASP A 56 -18.69 -5.67 9.41
CA ASP A 56 -19.04 -6.82 8.58
C ASP A 56 -20.48 -6.68 8.04
N PRO A 57 -20.93 -7.58 7.14
CA PRO A 57 -22.28 -7.53 6.58
C PRO A 57 -23.42 -7.69 7.61
N PHE A 58 -23.13 -8.18 8.79
CA PHE A 58 -24.13 -8.51 9.83
C PHE A 58 -24.17 -7.51 10.97
N GLY A 59 -23.21 -6.58 11.05
CA GLY A 59 -23.16 -5.66 12.17
C GLY A 59 -22.34 -4.40 11.93
N GLY A 60 -22.30 -3.57 12.96
CA GLY A 60 -21.52 -2.34 12.97
C GLY A 60 -20.04 -2.57 13.31
N GLN A 61 -19.37 -1.47 13.58
CA GLN A 61 -17.95 -1.48 13.96
C GLN A 61 -17.76 -2.18 15.30
N THR A 62 -16.80 -3.12 15.35
CA THR A 62 -16.51 -3.92 16.55
C THR A 62 -15.14 -3.62 17.16
N PHE A 63 -14.27 -2.92 16.42
CA PHE A 63 -12.94 -2.54 16.91
C PHE A 63 -12.90 -1.10 17.40
N LEU A 64 -12.50 -0.94 18.66
CA LEU A 64 -12.10 0.34 19.19
C LEU A 64 -10.59 0.52 18.95
N ARG A 65 -10.24 1.58 18.25
CA ARG A 65 -8.85 1.91 17.95
C ARG A 65 -8.44 3.14 18.76
N PRO A 66 -7.56 3.02 19.78
CA PRO A 66 -7.20 4.14 20.66
C PRO A 66 -6.70 5.38 19.91
N TRP A 67 -5.99 5.20 18.80
CA TRP A 67 -5.52 6.30 17.95
C TRP A 67 -6.61 7.00 17.13
N MET A 68 -7.85 6.52 17.15
CA MET A 68 -9.01 7.15 16.48
C MET A 68 -9.87 7.97 17.44
N GLU A 69 -9.53 8.03 18.72
CA GLU A 69 -10.33 8.72 19.74
C GLU A 69 -10.08 10.23 19.79
N SER A 70 -8.92 10.71 19.34
CA SER A 70 -8.64 12.14 19.23
C SER A 70 -9.59 12.83 18.25
N GLY A 71 -10.01 14.08 18.56
CA GLY A 71 -10.82 14.88 17.64
C GLY A 71 -10.03 15.44 16.44
N ASP A 72 -8.72 15.53 16.54
CA ASP A 72 -7.84 16.01 15.46
C ASP A 72 -7.37 14.85 14.59
N LYS A 73 -7.74 14.89 13.31
CA LYS A 73 -7.40 13.86 12.34
C LYS A 73 -5.88 13.74 12.08
N LEU A 74 -5.14 14.85 12.17
CA LEU A 74 -3.68 14.82 11.99
C LEU A 74 -3.00 14.18 13.19
N GLU A 75 -3.45 14.47 14.41
CA GLU A 75 -2.95 13.79 15.62
C GLU A 75 -3.32 12.30 15.61
N GLN A 76 -4.52 11.94 15.18
CA GLN A 76 -4.90 10.53 14.95
C GLN A 76 -3.92 9.83 14.00
N ALA A 77 -3.54 10.50 12.90
CA ALA A 77 -2.59 9.95 11.94
C ALA A 77 -1.20 9.75 12.54
N LYS A 78 -0.71 10.69 13.36
CA LYS A 78 0.58 10.59 14.07
C LYS A 78 0.57 9.46 15.11
N ASP A 79 -0.50 9.36 15.90
CA ASP A 79 -0.63 8.30 16.91
C ASP A 79 -0.71 6.92 16.24
N LYS A 80 -1.47 6.83 15.16
CA LYS A 80 -1.53 5.62 14.33
C LYS A 80 -0.15 5.25 13.79
N LEU A 81 0.62 6.21 13.29
CA LEU A 81 1.98 6.01 12.80
C LEU A 81 2.90 5.44 13.90
N ASN A 82 2.87 6.01 15.10
CA ASN A 82 3.66 5.55 16.23
C ASN A 82 3.31 4.10 16.60
N ASN A 83 2.03 3.77 16.65
CA ASN A 83 1.56 2.42 16.93
C ASN A 83 1.94 1.44 15.82
N ALA A 84 1.86 1.87 14.54
CA ALA A 84 2.22 1.04 13.40
C ALA A 84 3.69 0.63 13.43
N PHE A 85 4.61 1.57 13.61
CA PHE A 85 6.05 1.25 13.67
C PHE A 85 6.39 0.38 14.87
N SER A 86 5.82 0.66 16.05
CA SER A 86 5.96 -0.22 17.22
C SER A 86 5.47 -1.65 16.93
N PHE A 87 4.37 -1.79 16.20
CA PHE A 87 3.83 -3.09 15.80
C PHE A 87 4.75 -3.82 14.80
N PHE A 88 5.23 -3.12 13.77
CA PHE A 88 6.14 -3.70 12.78
C PHE A 88 7.40 -4.27 13.43
N GLU A 89 8.00 -3.49 14.35
CA GLU A 89 9.21 -3.88 15.06
C GLU A 89 8.97 -5.07 15.99
N LYS A 90 7.89 -5.06 16.75
CA LYS A 90 7.51 -6.18 17.64
C LYS A 90 7.21 -7.46 16.87
N LEU A 91 6.58 -7.34 15.72
CA LEU A 91 6.27 -8.46 14.85
C LEU A 91 7.52 -8.96 14.08
N GLY A 92 8.51 -8.09 13.91
CA GLY A 92 9.74 -8.39 13.17
C GLY A 92 9.50 -8.52 11.67
N ILE A 93 8.52 -7.82 11.12
CA ILE A 93 8.22 -7.79 9.70
C ILE A 93 9.10 -6.74 9.01
N PRO A 94 9.75 -7.09 7.90
CA PRO A 94 10.71 -6.20 7.23
C PRO A 94 10.07 -5.11 6.39
N PHE A 95 8.78 -5.25 6.01
CA PHE A 95 8.13 -4.33 5.10
C PHE A 95 6.73 -3.94 5.57
N PHE A 96 6.29 -2.75 5.11
CA PHE A 96 4.90 -2.32 5.15
C PHE A 96 4.47 -1.76 3.80
N CYS A 97 3.16 -1.61 3.62
CA CYS A 97 2.55 -0.97 2.45
C CYS A 97 1.30 -0.19 2.87
N PHE A 98 0.96 0.85 2.11
CA PHE A 98 -0.15 1.75 2.44
C PHE A 98 -0.85 2.32 1.20
N HIS A 99 -2.10 2.77 1.40
CA HIS A 99 -2.71 3.79 0.55
C HIS A 99 -2.48 5.17 1.18
N ASP A 100 -2.44 6.20 0.36
CA ASP A 100 -2.27 7.59 0.80
C ASP A 100 -3.24 8.00 1.93
N VAL A 101 -4.53 7.69 1.79
CA VAL A 101 -5.56 7.99 2.81
C VAL A 101 -5.44 7.14 4.08
N ASP A 102 -4.67 6.06 4.06
CA ASP A 102 -4.45 5.24 5.26
C ASP A 102 -3.53 5.95 6.24
N VAL A 103 -2.53 6.66 5.73
CA VAL A 103 -1.47 7.27 6.54
C VAL A 103 -1.79 8.71 6.92
N ALA A 104 -2.47 9.47 6.06
CA ALA A 104 -2.84 10.86 6.32
C ALA A 104 -4.30 11.13 5.96
N PRO A 105 -4.98 12.04 6.67
CA PRO A 105 -6.35 12.41 6.34
C PRO A 105 -6.43 13.20 5.02
N GLU A 106 -7.57 13.11 4.35
CA GLU A 106 -7.91 13.98 3.22
C GLU A 106 -8.37 15.33 3.75
N GLY A 107 -7.90 16.42 3.12
CA GLY A 107 -8.30 17.80 3.41
C GLY A 107 -9.55 18.22 2.64
N ASN A 108 -9.98 19.48 2.82
CA ASN A 108 -11.15 20.02 2.13
C ASN A 108 -10.91 20.24 0.63
N ASN A 109 -9.68 20.31 0.21
CA ASN A 109 -9.26 20.43 -1.18
C ASN A 109 -7.90 19.72 -1.39
N PHE A 110 -7.48 19.59 -2.65
CA PHE A 110 -6.25 18.87 -2.99
C PHE A 110 -5.00 19.49 -2.35
N SER A 111 -4.88 20.83 -2.33
CA SER A 111 -3.72 21.51 -1.73
C SER A 111 -3.60 21.28 -0.22
N GLU A 112 -4.73 21.20 0.48
CA GLU A 112 -4.74 20.86 1.91
C GLU A 112 -4.37 19.39 2.11
N THR A 113 -4.90 18.49 1.30
CA THR A 113 -4.53 17.07 1.30
C THR A 113 -3.04 16.87 1.10
N GLU A 114 -2.45 17.57 0.13
CA GLU A 114 -1.01 17.52 -0.16
C GLU A 114 -0.16 17.96 1.04
N LYS A 115 -0.56 19.03 1.74
CA LYS A 115 0.12 19.51 2.97
C LYS A 115 0.03 18.47 4.11
N LEU A 116 -1.15 17.89 4.32
CA LEU A 116 -1.35 16.86 5.34
C LEU A 116 -0.53 15.61 5.03
N GLN A 117 -0.53 15.18 3.77
CA GLN A 117 0.28 14.07 3.29
C GLN A 117 1.77 14.34 3.53
N LYS A 118 2.26 15.50 3.12
CA LYS A 118 3.66 15.89 3.34
C LYS A 118 4.05 15.81 4.81
N THR A 119 3.22 16.33 5.70
CA THR A 119 3.47 16.31 7.14
C THR A 119 3.68 14.89 7.66
N ILE A 120 2.81 13.97 7.30
CA ILE A 120 2.90 12.56 7.75
C ILE A 120 4.04 11.81 7.04
N VAL A 121 4.28 12.09 5.77
CA VAL A 121 5.39 11.50 5.00
C VAL A 121 6.74 11.89 5.60
N ASP A 122 6.90 13.15 6.02
CA ASP A 122 8.11 13.61 6.72
C ASP A 122 8.30 12.87 8.07
N GLU A 123 7.21 12.59 8.81
CA GLU A 123 7.28 11.79 10.04
C GLU A 123 7.59 10.31 9.75
N ILE A 124 7.03 9.72 8.69
CA ILE A 124 7.38 8.36 8.24
C ILE A 124 8.87 8.28 7.90
N SER A 125 9.40 9.28 7.16
CA SER A 125 10.81 9.33 6.80
C SER A 125 11.73 9.28 8.03
N LYS A 126 11.44 10.09 9.07
CA LYS A 126 12.18 10.07 10.33
C LYS A 126 12.13 8.70 11.02
N LYS A 127 10.98 8.02 10.98
CA LYS A 127 10.85 6.65 11.53
C LYS A 127 11.68 5.65 10.76
N LEU A 128 11.73 5.77 9.43
CA LEU A 128 12.50 4.87 8.57
C LEU A 128 14.01 5.01 8.78
N GLU A 129 14.52 6.20 9.16
CA GLU A 129 15.94 6.41 9.46
C GLU A 129 16.42 5.56 10.66
N THR A 130 15.55 5.33 11.63
CA THR A 130 15.88 4.62 12.88
C THR A 130 15.37 3.19 12.92
N SER A 131 14.50 2.79 12.00
CA SER A 131 13.89 1.47 11.91
C SER A 131 14.56 0.58 10.87
N LYS A 132 14.47 -0.75 11.06
CA LYS A 132 14.84 -1.75 10.05
C LYS A 132 13.73 -2.00 9.03
N VAL A 133 12.54 -1.49 9.29
CA VAL A 133 11.36 -1.64 8.42
C VAL A 133 11.53 -0.77 7.19
N LYS A 134 11.06 -1.24 6.05
CA LYS A 134 11.14 -0.55 4.75
C LYS A 134 9.76 -0.47 4.12
N LEU A 135 9.55 0.54 3.30
CA LEU A 135 8.36 0.61 2.47
C LEU A 135 8.49 -0.36 1.29
N LEU A 136 7.54 -1.31 1.17
CA LEU A 136 7.49 -2.21 0.02
C LEU A 136 6.85 -1.52 -1.18
N TRP A 137 5.69 -0.90 -0.97
CA TRP A 137 4.99 -0.11 -1.98
C TRP A 137 3.95 0.83 -1.35
N GLY A 138 3.71 1.94 -2.04
CA GLY A 138 2.58 2.83 -1.83
C GLY A 138 1.59 2.76 -2.99
N THR A 139 0.37 3.22 -2.77
CA THR A 139 -0.65 3.37 -3.82
C THR A 139 -1.63 4.47 -3.45
N ALA A 140 -2.21 5.12 -4.45
CA ALA A 140 -3.30 6.06 -4.25
C ALA A 140 -4.63 5.29 -4.10
N ASN A 141 -5.44 5.70 -3.13
CA ASN A 141 -6.79 5.17 -2.95
C ASN A 141 -7.77 5.87 -3.90
N LEU A 142 -7.94 5.30 -5.08
CA LEU A 142 -8.85 5.80 -6.12
C LEU A 142 -10.20 5.07 -6.11
N PHE A 143 -10.66 4.59 -4.95
CA PHE A 143 -11.85 3.75 -4.90
C PHE A 143 -12.76 3.99 -3.68
N SER A 144 -12.26 4.47 -2.56
CA SER A 144 -13.07 4.64 -1.35
C SER A 144 -13.91 5.90 -1.36
N HIS A 145 -13.41 7.01 -1.92
CA HIS A 145 -14.15 8.25 -1.95
C HIS A 145 -15.28 8.20 -3.00
N ARG A 146 -16.44 8.78 -2.69
CA ARG A 146 -17.61 8.78 -3.57
C ARG A 146 -17.38 9.40 -4.96
N ARG A 147 -16.35 10.29 -5.12
CA ARG A 147 -15.98 10.85 -6.44
C ARG A 147 -15.62 9.77 -7.45
N TYR A 148 -15.14 8.64 -6.99
CA TYR A 148 -14.70 7.51 -7.82
C TYR A 148 -15.78 6.45 -8.05
N MET A 149 -17.05 6.78 -7.77
CA MET A 149 -18.15 5.82 -7.95
C MET A 149 -18.31 5.32 -9.39
N SER A 150 -17.89 6.14 -10.37
CA SER A 150 -17.93 5.80 -11.80
C SER A 150 -16.51 5.63 -12.41
N GLY A 151 -15.56 5.17 -11.61
CA GLY A 151 -14.15 5.05 -11.99
C GLY A 151 -13.32 6.27 -11.60
N ALA A 152 -12.02 6.16 -11.75
CA ALA A 152 -11.05 7.22 -11.54
C ALA A 152 -10.32 7.54 -12.85
N ALA A 153 -9.42 6.64 -13.30
CA ALA A 153 -8.74 6.76 -14.58
C ALA A 153 -9.65 6.57 -15.79
N THR A 154 -10.79 5.91 -15.61
CA THR A 154 -11.81 5.70 -16.63
C THR A 154 -13.05 6.58 -16.45
N ASN A 155 -13.02 7.51 -15.48
CA ASN A 155 -14.15 8.36 -15.17
C ASN A 155 -14.47 9.29 -16.37
N PRO A 156 -15.75 9.40 -16.79
CA PRO A 156 -16.14 10.30 -17.85
C PRO A 156 -16.06 11.79 -17.47
N ASP A 157 -16.03 12.11 -16.17
CA ASP A 157 -15.86 13.47 -15.67
C ASP A 157 -14.38 13.86 -15.70
N PRO A 158 -14.00 14.88 -16.48
CA PRO A 158 -12.60 15.32 -16.58
C PRO A 158 -12.04 15.88 -15.28
N GLU A 159 -12.85 16.43 -14.38
CA GLU A 159 -12.40 16.93 -13.09
C GLU A 159 -12.01 15.76 -12.16
N VAL A 160 -12.79 14.68 -12.17
CA VAL A 160 -12.46 13.47 -11.42
C VAL A 160 -11.19 12.80 -11.98
N PHE A 161 -11.08 12.72 -13.29
CA PHE A 161 -9.89 12.19 -13.97
C PHE A 161 -8.62 12.97 -13.58
N GLN A 162 -8.69 14.31 -13.64
CA GLN A 162 -7.56 15.18 -13.26
C GLN A 162 -7.20 15.05 -11.77
N TYR A 163 -8.20 14.99 -10.89
CA TYR A 163 -7.98 14.79 -9.47
C TYR A 163 -7.29 13.45 -9.19
N ALA A 164 -7.76 12.38 -9.83
CA ALA A 164 -7.16 11.07 -9.71
C ALA A 164 -5.69 11.05 -10.17
N ALA A 165 -5.40 11.71 -11.29
CA ALA A 165 -4.03 11.82 -11.81
C ALA A 165 -3.12 12.59 -10.84
N ALA A 166 -3.59 13.70 -10.26
CA ALA A 166 -2.85 14.47 -9.27
C ALA A 166 -2.60 13.67 -7.98
N GLN A 167 -3.60 12.91 -7.52
CA GLN A 167 -3.49 12.05 -6.35
C GLN A 167 -2.47 10.92 -6.56
N VAL A 168 -2.49 10.27 -7.72
CA VAL A 168 -1.50 9.24 -8.07
C VAL A 168 -0.10 9.84 -8.12
N LYS A 169 0.07 11.00 -8.77
CA LYS A 169 1.37 11.68 -8.84
C LYS A 169 1.92 11.97 -7.45
N MET A 170 1.13 12.59 -6.58
CA MET A 170 1.52 12.89 -5.20
C MET A 170 1.92 11.62 -4.42
N CYS A 171 1.11 10.58 -4.49
CA CYS A 171 1.37 9.34 -3.76
C CYS A 171 2.62 8.60 -4.28
N LEU A 172 2.88 8.71 -5.56
CA LEU A 172 4.05 8.15 -6.20
C LEU A 172 5.33 8.88 -5.80
N GLU A 173 5.31 10.23 -5.81
CA GLU A 173 6.42 11.06 -5.34
C GLU A 173 6.71 10.77 -3.85
N ASN A 174 5.68 10.66 -3.02
CA ASN A 174 5.81 10.27 -1.62
C ASN A 174 6.41 8.86 -1.46
N THR A 175 5.97 7.90 -2.27
CA THR A 175 6.52 6.53 -2.26
C THR A 175 7.99 6.51 -2.64
N GLN A 176 8.38 7.29 -3.63
CA GLN A 176 9.76 7.46 -4.07
C GLN A 176 10.63 8.12 -2.98
N PHE A 177 10.13 9.20 -2.37
CA PHE A 177 10.80 9.90 -1.28
C PHE A 177 11.07 9.00 -0.08
N LEU A 178 10.13 8.13 0.26
CA LEU A 178 10.25 7.14 1.33
C LEU A 178 11.10 5.92 0.97
N GLY A 179 11.69 5.86 -0.22
CA GLY A 179 12.50 4.74 -0.68
C GLY A 179 11.70 3.46 -0.93
N GLY A 180 10.44 3.59 -1.28
CA GLY A 180 9.57 2.48 -1.65
C GLY A 180 10.14 1.65 -2.79
N GLN A 181 10.06 0.32 -2.67
CA GLN A 181 10.61 -0.59 -3.67
C GLN A 181 9.77 -0.68 -4.92
N ASN A 182 8.47 -0.43 -4.80
CA ASN A 182 7.50 -0.49 -5.89
C ASN A 182 6.41 0.55 -5.67
N TYR A 183 5.62 0.80 -6.70
CA TYR A 183 4.34 1.50 -6.64
C TYR A 183 3.27 0.62 -7.28
N VAL A 184 2.08 0.56 -6.69
CA VAL A 184 0.96 -0.22 -7.21
C VAL A 184 -0.11 0.73 -7.76
N LEU A 185 -0.52 0.53 -9.01
CA LEU A 185 -1.74 1.12 -9.55
C LEU A 185 -2.84 0.07 -9.42
N TRP A 186 -3.83 0.36 -8.60
CA TRP A 186 -4.95 -0.55 -8.35
C TRP A 186 -6.25 0.04 -8.90
N GLY A 187 -6.80 -0.62 -9.92
CA GLY A 187 -8.02 -0.21 -10.60
C GLY A 187 -9.30 -0.77 -9.99
N GLY A 188 -9.48 -0.68 -8.67
CA GLY A 188 -10.59 -1.32 -7.97
C GLY A 188 -11.98 -0.76 -8.28
N ARG A 189 -12.07 0.43 -8.91
CA ARG A 189 -13.30 1.06 -9.38
C ARG A 189 -13.28 1.35 -10.87
N GLU A 190 -12.21 0.95 -11.55
CA GLU A 190 -12.13 1.11 -13.00
C GLU A 190 -12.97 0.06 -13.72
N GLY A 191 -13.41 0.40 -14.91
CA GLY A 191 -14.25 -0.47 -15.72
C GLY A 191 -15.75 -0.20 -15.52
N TYR A 192 -16.56 -1.21 -15.69
CA TYR A 192 -18.01 -1.09 -15.83
C TYR A 192 -18.74 -2.13 -14.99
N GLU A 193 -19.92 -1.76 -14.50
CA GLU A 193 -20.86 -2.67 -13.87
C GLU A 193 -21.71 -3.42 -14.88
N THR A 194 -21.98 -2.81 -16.05
CA THR A 194 -22.74 -3.41 -17.15
C THR A 194 -22.22 -2.94 -18.51
N ILE A 195 -22.13 -3.85 -19.48
CA ILE A 195 -21.73 -3.56 -20.87
C ILE A 195 -22.76 -2.68 -21.57
N LEU A 196 -24.01 -2.69 -21.14
CA LEU A 196 -25.12 -2.04 -21.84
C LEU A 196 -24.99 -0.51 -21.93
N ASN A 197 -24.34 0.12 -20.97
CA ASN A 197 -24.19 1.57 -20.88
C ASN A 197 -22.72 2.03 -20.81
N THR A 198 -21.78 1.16 -21.20
CA THR A 198 -20.35 1.46 -21.13
C THR A 198 -19.74 1.56 -22.51
N ASN A 199 -19.02 2.63 -22.78
CA ASN A 199 -18.15 2.74 -23.95
C ASN A 199 -16.75 2.18 -23.61
N MET A 200 -16.59 0.88 -23.78
CA MET A 200 -15.34 0.17 -23.46
C MET A 200 -14.11 0.73 -24.19
N LYS A 201 -14.29 1.19 -25.42
CA LYS A 201 -13.18 1.80 -26.17
C LYS A 201 -12.72 3.10 -25.51
N GLN A 202 -13.65 3.94 -25.11
CA GLN A 202 -13.36 5.20 -24.43
C GLN A 202 -12.65 4.96 -23.10
N GLU A 203 -13.12 4.01 -22.28
CA GLU A 203 -12.46 3.66 -21.01
C GLU A 203 -11.03 3.17 -21.23
N TYR A 204 -10.83 2.32 -22.24
CA TYR A 204 -9.50 1.85 -22.58
C TYR A 204 -8.57 2.99 -23.03
N ASP A 205 -9.06 3.87 -23.89
CA ASP A 205 -8.32 5.03 -24.38
C ASP A 205 -7.96 5.98 -23.19
N GLN A 206 -8.92 6.24 -22.30
CA GLN A 206 -8.70 7.04 -21.09
C GLN A 206 -7.65 6.42 -20.16
N LEU A 207 -7.72 5.11 -19.92
CA LEU A 207 -6.75 4.41 -19.09
C LEU A 207 -5.32 4.50 -19.67
N ILE A 208 -5.19 4.36 -20.99
CA ILE A 208 -3.91 4.55 -21.69
C ILE A 208 -3.39 5.97 -21.50
N ILE A 209 -4.25 6.98 -21.70
CA ILE A 209 -3.91 8.39 -21.52
C ILE A 209 -3.49 8.65 -20.07
N PHE A 210 -4.22 8.13 -19.11
CA PHE A 210 -3.92 8.25 -17.70
C PHE A 210 -2.53 7.69 -17.35
N LEU A 211 -2.25 6.46 -17.77
CA LEU A 211 -0.95 5.81 -17.59
C LEU A 211 0.19 6.55 -18.30
N PHE A 212 -0.09 7.13 -19.45
CA PHE A 212 0.90 7.90 -20.22
C PHE A 212 1.22 9.25 -19.56
N HIS A 213 0.23 9.92 -18.97
CA HIS A 213 0.41 11.20 -18.26
C HIS A 213 1.09 11.01 -16.89
N ILE A 214 0.89 9.87 -16.25
CA ILE A 214 1.65 9.47 -15.06
C ILE A 214 3.08 9.04 -15.47
N ARG A 215 3.55 9.43 -16.62
CA ARG A 215 4.87 9.12 -17.16
C ARG A 215 5.95 9.47 -16.15
N ILE A 216 6.35 8.45 -15.42
CA ILE A 216 7.35 8.53 -14.40
C ILE A 216 8.68 8.45 -15.12
N GLU A 217 9.37 9.56 -15.21
CA GLU A 217 10.79 9.52 -15.50
C GLU A 217 11.43 8.60 -14.47
N ASN A 218 11.99 7.48 -14.90
CA ASN A 218 12.68 6.47 -14.09
C ASN A 218 11.85 5.34 -13.42
N CYS A 219 10.62 5.06 -13.83
CA CYS A 219 9.93 3.83 -13.40
C CYS A 219 9.73 2.84 -14.56
N PHE A 220 10.04 1.56 -14.30
CA PHE A 220 9.59 0.47 -15.16
C PHE A 220 8.18 0.05 -14.74
N ILE A 221 7.29 -0.04 -15.70
CA ILE A 221 5.98 -0.65 -15.48
C ILE A 221 6.17 -2.16 -15.55
N THR A 222 6.04 -2.84 -14.44
CA THR A 222 5.93 -4.30 -14.43
C THR A 222 4.46 -4.63 -14.39
N LEU A 223 3.93 -5.14 -15.49
CA LEU A 223 2.55 -5.65 -15.54
C LEU A 223 2.50 -6.91 -14.66
N SER A 224 1.71 -6.86 -13.60
CA SER A 224 1.30 -8.05 -12.87
C SER A 224 0.42 -8.91 -13.79
N THR A 225 0.50 -10.22 -13.65
CA THR A 225 -0.34 -11.17 -14.41
C THR A 225 -1.83 -11.08 -14.07
N SER A 226 -2.20 -10.27 -13.11
CA SER A 226 -3.59 -9.89 -12.84
C SER A 226 -3.96 -8.67 -13.69
N PRO A 227 -5.02 -8.72 -14.49
CA PRO A 227 -5.43 -7.60 -15.35
C PRO A 227 -5.83 -6.33 -14.58
N GLN A 228 -5.90 -6.38 -13.26
CA GLN A 228 -6.31 -5.28 -12.39
C GLN A 228 -5.15 -4.57 -11.68
N ASN A 229 -3.91 -5.09 -11.76
CA ASN A 229 -2.78 -4.54 -11.02
C ASN A 229 -1.59 -4.24 -11.94
N ILE A 230 -1.18 -2.98 -11.95
CA ILE A 230 0.06 -2.54 -12.60
C ILE A 230 1.03 -2.16 -11.49
N VAL A 231 2.17 -2.84 -11.44
CA VAL A 231 3.22 -2.56 -10.46
C VAL A 231 4.32 -1.75 -11.14
N LEU A 232 4.58 -0.57 -10.63
CA LEU A 232 5.68 0.29 -11.05
C LEU A 232 6.88 0.07 -10.13
N ALA A 233 8.02 -0.30 -10.69
CA ALA A 233 9.26 -0.41 -9.94
C ALA A 233 10.17 0.79 -10.27
N PRO A 234 10.72 1.50 -9.28
CA PRO A 234 11.68 2.56 -9.52
C PRO A 234 12.93 2.01 -10.19
N LYS A 235 13.41 2.73 -11.20
CA LYS A 235 14.66 2.43 -11.87
C LYS A 235 15.81 2.63 -10.89
N LYS A 236 16.29 1.58 -10.24
CA LYS A 236 17.68 1.61 -9.79
C LYS A 236 18.54 1.45 -11.05
N LEU A 237 19.19 2.53 -11.46
CA LEU A 237 20.28 2.47 -12.40
C LEU A 237 21.35 1.52 -11.84
N SER A 238 21.37 0.28 -12.28
CA SER A 238 22.58 -0.48 -12.38
C SER A 238 23.05 -0.31 -13.81
N ILE A 239 23.99 0.59 -14.00
CA ILE A 239 24.86 0.62 -15.15
C ILE A 239 25.64 -0.68 -15.12
N PHE A 240 25.34 -1.59 -16.01
CA PHE A 240 26.26 -2.53 -16.64
C PHE A 240 25.77 -2.75 -18.08
#